data_1c90101e517390e808ba3c3f04f6aeca
#
_entry.id   1c90101e517390e808ba3c3f04f6aeca
#
_cell.length_a   1.000
_cell.length_b   1.000
_cell.length_c   1.000
_cell.angle_alpha   90.00
_cell.angle_beta   90.00
_cell.angle_gamma   90.00
#
_symmetry.space_group_name_H-M   'P 1'
#
loop_
_entity.id
_entity.type
_entity.pdbx_description
1 polymer ?
#
loop_
_entity_poly.entity_id
_entity_poly.type
_entity_poly.pdbx_seq_one_letter_code
_entity_poly.pdbx_strand_id
1 'polypeptide(L)'
;MKILLLVLASCWVSATMAREPAHVRADLIAEVSSIAAGDRFTVLLRQEIDPGWHTYWVNPGDSGAAPDIDWEVPEGVTIGEFDWPYPERIPYGPLMNFGYHDQVLLPFEVAVGDGFQEDMLVLNGS
;
A
#
# COMPACT_ATOMS: atom_id res chain seq x y z
N MET A 1 26.59 -46.96 29.61
CA MET A 1 26.19 -45.69 30.20
C MET A 1 25.11 -45.09 29.32
N LYS A 2 23.86 -45.09 29.80
CA LYS A 2 22.72 -44.56 29.03
C LYS A 2 22.52 -43.08 29.38
N ILE A 3 22.69 -42.23 28.41
CA ILE A 3 22.45 -40.77 28.57
C ILE A 3 20.97 -40.50 28.30
N LEU A 4 20.25 -40.06 29.32
CA LEU A 4 18.84 -39.67 29.24
C LEU A 4 18.80 -38.22 28.69
N LEU A 5 18.35 -38.06 27.45
CA LEU A 5 18.12 -36.75 26.85
C LEU A 5 16.77 -36.22 27.27
N LEU A 6 16.76 -35.28 28.18
CA LEU A 6 15.52 -34.56 28.59
C LEU A 6 15.25 -33.42 27.63
N VAL A 7 14.33 -33.60 26.70
CA VAL A 7 13.87 -32.53 25.82
C VAL A 7 12.79 -31.72 26.54
N LEU A 8 13.18 -30.57 27.06
CA LEU A 8 12.23 -29.58 27.56
C LEU A 8 11.60 -28.85 26.36
N ALA A 9 10.40 -29.27 26.00
CA ALA A 9 9.57 -28.52 25.08
C ALA A 9 9.07 -27.25 25.78
N SER A 10 9.75 -26.14 25.58
CA SER A 10 9.25 -24.82 25.97
C SER A 10 8.11 -24.44 25.03
N CYS A 11 6.87 -24.54 25.52
CA CYS A 11 5.67 -24.10 24.85
C CYS A 11 5.69 -22.55 24.84
N TRP A 12 6.17 -21.96 23.76
CA TRP A 12 6.02 -20.52 23.51
C TRP A 12 4.57 -20.27 23.16
N VAL A 13 3.79 -19.80 24.11
CA VAL A 13 2.47 -19.23 23.86
C VAL A 13 2.70 -17.87 23.18
N SER A 14 2.72 -17.87 21.86
CA SER A 14 2.64 -16.64 21.08
C SER A 14 1.24 -16.07 21.31
N ALA A 15 1.12 -15.05 22.14
CA ALA A 15 -0.08 -14.26 22.22
C ALA A 15 -0.24 -13.56 20.85
N THR A 16 -1.07 -14.15 19.99
CA THR A 16 -1.56 -13.50 18.78
C THR A 16 -2.45 -12.33 19.26
N MET A 17 -1.90 -11.14 19.31
CA MET A 17 -2.71 -9.95 19.41
C MET A 17 -3.62 -9.96 18.19
N ALA A 18 -4.92 -10.12 18.40
CA ALA A 18 -5.91 -9.97 17.34
C ALA A 18 -5.80 -8.51 16.84
N ARG A 19 -5.18 -8.35 15.66
CA ARG A 19 -5.14 -7.07 14.97
C ARG A 19 -6.58 -6.78 14.55
N GLU A 20 -7.09 -5.60 14.91
CA GLU A 20 -8.40 -5.19 14.43
C GLU A 20 -8.42 -5.27 12.90
N PRO A 21 -9.52 -5.75 12.29
CA PRO A 21 -9.61 -5.84 10.85
C PRO A 21 -9.43 -4.45 10.24
N ALA A 22 -8.57 -4.35 9.24
CA ALA A 22 -8.40 -3.11 8.50
C ALA A 22 -9.68 -2.80 7.73
N HIS A 23 -10.19 -1.57 7.86
CA HIS A 23 -11.38 -1.10 7.16
C HIS A 23 -11.10 -0.60 5.74
N VAL A 24 -9.84 -0.59 5.36
CA VAL A 24 -9.38 -0.28 4.01
C VAL A 24 -8.44 -1.40 3.56
N ARG A 25 -8.75 -1.99 2.43
CA ARG A 25 -7.87 -2.94 1.74
C ARG A 25 -7.21 -2.24 0.57
N ALA A 26 -5.91 -2.39 0.45
CA ALA A 26 -5.14 -1.77 -0.61
C ALA A 26 -4.37 -2.83 -1.40
N ASP A 27 -4.36 -2.71 -2.71
CA ASP A 27 -3.57 -3.53 -3.61
C ASP A 27 -3.10 -2.72 -4.83
N LEU A 28 -2.09 -3.26 -5.51
CA LEU A 28 -1.49 -2.64 -6.69
C LEU A 28 -1.93 -3.39 -7.94
N ILE A 29 -2.31 -2.64 -8.97
CA ILE A 29 -2.69 -3.18 -10.28
C ILE A 29 -1.81 -2.52 -11.34
N ALA A 30 -0.97 -3.29 -12.01
CA ALA A 30 -0.19 -2.80 -13.13
C ALA A 30 -0.97 -2.90 -14.45
N GLU A 31 -0.84 -1.91 -15.31
CA GLU A 31 -1.44 -1.93 -16.65
C GLU A 31 -0.73 -2.91 -17.61
N VAL A 32 0.48 -3.32 -17.26
CA VAL A 32 1.32 -4.21 -18.07
C VAL A 32 1.69 -5.47 -17.31
N SER A 33 1.91 -6.57 -18.04
CA SER A 33 2.35 -7.85 -17.49
C SER A 33 3.86 -8.11 -17.67
N SER A 34 4.52 -7.32 -18.51
CA SER A 34 5.95 -7.38 -18.75
C SER A 34 6.51 -6.00 -19.05
N ILE A 35 7.76 -5.80 -18.72
CA ILE A 35 8.48 -4.54 -18.87
C ILE A 35 9.87 -4.80 -19.44
N ALA A 36 10.45 -3.77 -20.05
CA ALA A 36 11.85 -3.73 -20.46
C ALA A 36 12.57 -2.56 -19.77
N ALA A 37 13.89 -2.62 -19.74
CA ALA A 37 14.71 -1.48 -19.32
C ALA A 37 14.37 -0.23 -20.16
N GLY A 38 14.22 0.90 -19.51
CA GLY A 38 13.81 2.16 -20.14
C GLY A 38 12.29 2.39 -20.21
N ASP A 39 11.48 1.40 -19.83
CA ASP A 39 10.02 1.53 -19.88
C ASP A 39 9.46 2.43 -18.78
N ARG A 40 8.32 3.01 -19.09
CA ARG A 40 7.43 3.70 -18.17
C ARG A 40 6.05 3.09 -18.27
N PHE A 41 5.41 2.89 -17.15
CA PHE A 41 4.06 2.30 -17.11
C PHE A 41 3.28 2.81 -15.91
N THR A 42 1.97 2.67 -16.00
CA THR A 42 1.06 3.08 -14.91
C THR A 42 0.76 1.91 -13.99
N VAL A 43 0.78 2.19 -12.70
CA VAL A 43 0.27 1.32 -11.65
C VAL A 43 -0.84 2.05 -10.92
N LEU A 44 -1.87 1.32 -10.55
CA LEU A 44 -2.98 1.82 -9.75
C LEU A 44 -2.84 1.30 -8.31
N LEU A 45 -2.84 2.19 -7.34
CA LEU A 45 -3.17 1.83 -5.97
C LEU A 45 -4.69 1.79 -5.85
N ARG A 46 -5.26 0.60 -5.70
CA ARG A 46 -6.68 0.43 -5.43
C ARG A 46 -6.90 0.37 -3.93
N GLN A 47 -7.78 1.21 -3.43
CA GLN A 47 -8.29 1.15 -2.06
C GLN A 47 -9.75 0.73 -2.10
N GLU A 48 -10.09 -0.38 -1.45
CA GLU A 48 -11.47 -0.80 -1.17
C GLU A 48 -11.79 -0.43 0.27
N ILE A 49 -12.83 0.38 0.44
CA ILE A 49 -13.17 1.06 1.69
C ILE A 49 -14.47 0.49 2.22
N ASP A 50 -14.47 0.02 3.47
CA ASP A 50 -15.65 -0.54 4.12
C ASP A 50 -16.75 0.52 4.28
N PRO A 51 -18.05 0.12 4.25
CA PRO A 51 -19.17 1.03 4.47
C PRO A 51 -19.03 1.82 5.78
N GLY A 52 -19.26 3.13 5.72
CA GLY A 52 -19.12 4.03 6.88
C GLY A 52 -17.70 4.51 7.14
N TRP A 53 -16.73 4.06 6.36
CA TRP A 53 -15.35 4.52 6.40
C TRP A 53 -15.00 5.35 5.16
N HIS A 54 -13.88 6.09 5.22
CA HIS A 54 -13.38 6.88 4.11
C HIS A 54 -11.86 6.98 4.16
N THR A 55 -11.27 7.25 3.03
CA THR A 55 -9.86 7.64 2.90
C THR A 55 -9.77 9.11 2.52
N TYR A 56 -8.57 9.65 2.45
CA TYR A 56 -8.37 11.07 2.29
C TYR A 56 -7.73 11.42 0.96
N TRP A 57 -8.07 12.59 0.44
CA TRP A 57 -7.42 13.23 -0.68
C TRP A 57 -6.07 13.84 -0.27
N VAL A 58 -5.26 14.27 -1.24
CA VAL A 58 -3.96 14.92 -1.01
C VAL A 58 -4.05 16.10 -0.03
N ASN A 59 -5.13 16.85 -0.10
CA ASN A 59 -5.49 17.83 0.92
C ASN A 59 -6.71 17.30 1.70
N PRO A 60 -6.52 16.71 2.87
CA PRO A 60 -7.60 16.05 3.62
C PRO A 60 -8.63 17.00 4.21
N GLY A 61 -8.37 18.29 4.23
CA GLY A 61 -9.22 19.31 4.84
C GLY A 61 -8.89 19.56 6.31
N ASP A 62 -9.91 19.61 7.14
CA ASP A 62 -9.77 20.02 8.55
C ASP A 62 -9.14 18.95 9.46
N SER A 63 -9.17 17.70 9.05
CA SER A 63 -8.62 16.58 9.83
C SER A 63 -8.23 15.41 8.94
N GLY A 64 -7.49 14.45 9.50
CA GLY A 64 -7.01 13.27 8.78
C GLY A 64 -5.70 13.51 8.06
N ALA A 65 -5.25 12.51 7.31
CA ALA A 65 -4.03 12.56 6.52
C ALA A 65 -4.20 11.80 5.21
N ALA A 66 -3.64 12.31 4.13
CA ALA A 66 -3.55 11.60 2.88
C ALA A 66 -2.71 10.33 3.04
N PRO A 67 -3.01 9.26 2.29
CA PRO A 67 -2.15 8.09 2.25
C PRO A 67 -0.75 8.47 1.76
N ASP A 68 0.24 7.94 2.44
CA ASP A 68 1.65 8.04 2.08
C ASP A 68 2.21 6.62 2.06
N ILE A 69 3.14 6.35 1.16
CA ILE A 69 3.72 5.02 1.00
C ILE A 69 5.24 5.13 0.99
N ASP A 70 5.85 4.42 1.92
CA ASP A 70 7.29 4.18 1.91
C ASP A 70 7.60 3.05 0.92
N TRP A 71 8.18 3.41 -0.22
CA TRP A 71 8.50 2.45 -1.27
C TRP A 71 9.87 1.82 -1.09
N GLU A 72 9.91 0.51 -1.16
CA GLU A 72 11.14 -0.26 -1.32
C GLU A 72 11.23 -0.74 -2.77
N VAL A 73 12.10 -0.11 -3.55
CA VAL A 73 12.27 -0.41 -4.98
C VAL A 73 13.74 -0.70 -5.31
N PRO A 74 14.01 -1.50 -6.35
CA PRO A 74 15.37 -1.74 -6.83
C PRO A 74 16.05 -0.45 -7.32
N GLU A 75 17.36 -0.49 -7.38
CA GLU A 75 18.14 0.58 -8.00
C GLU A 75 17.74 0.78 -9.47
N GLY A 76 17.61 2.01 -9.89
CA GLY A 76 17.20 2.37 -11.24
C GLY A 76 15.69 2.44 -11.45
N VAL A 77 14.90 2.15 -10.43
CA VAL A 77 13.44 2.30 -10.47
C VAL A 77 13.01 3.55 -9.73
N THR A 78 12.16 4.35 -10.34
CA THR A 78 11.56 5.55 -9.73
C THR A 78 10.04 5.44 -9.72
N ILE A 79 9.45 5.90 -8.60
CA ILE A 79 8.01 5.95 -8.41
C ILE A 79 7.58 7.42 -8.47
N GLY A 80 6.62 7.73 -9.33
CA GLY A 80 6.00 9.04 -9.42
C GLY A 80 4.97 9.28 -8.32
N GLU A 81 4.50 10.51 -8.24
CA GLU A 81 3.41 10.88 -7.34
C GLU A 81 2.08 10.32 -7.82
N PHE A 82 1.11 10.21 -6.91
CA PHE A 82 -0.25 9.83 -7.26
C PHE A 82 -0.93 10.91 -8.10
N ASP A 83 -1.67 10.47 -9.11
CA ASP A 83 -2.66 11.28 -9.80
C ASP A 83 -4.00 11.16 -9.06
N TRP A 84 -4.35 12.23 -8.35
CA TRP A 84 -5.47 12.22 -7.42
C TRP A 84 -6.79 12.47 -8.13
N PRO A 85 -7.75 11.51 -8.09
CA PRO A 85 -9.11 11.74 -8.57
C PRO A 85 -9.78 12.89 -7.81
N TYR A 86 -10.81 13.50 -8.42
CA TYR A 86 -11.59 14.54 -7.75
C TYR A 86 -12.23 13.99 -6.47
N PRO A 87 -12.03 14.63 -5.30
CA PRO A 87 -12.50 14.12 -4.02
C PRO A 87 -13.97 14.43 -3.77
N GLU A 88 -14.55 13.68 -2.85
CA GLU A 88 -15.82 14.00 -2.22
C GLU A 88 -15.63 14.92 -1.02
N ARG A 89 -16.65 15.70 -0.71
CA ARG A 89 -16.75 16.46 0.53
C ARG A 89 -17.34 15.56 1.61
N ILE A 90 -16.60 15.38 2.70
CA ILE A 90 -16.96 14.48 3.80
C ILE A 90 -17.12 15.29 5.09
N PRO A 91 -18.35 15.69 5.45
CA PRO A 91 -18.60 16.36 6.73
C PRO A 91 -18.34 15.40 7.90
N TYR A 92 -17.62 15.88 8.90
CA TYR A 92 -17.36 15.17 10.14
C TYR A 92 -17.57 16.09 11.36
N GLY A 93 -18.77 16.09 11.91
CA GLY A 93 -19.16 17.06 12.92
C GLY A 93 -19.06 18.50 12.39
N PRO A 94 -18.33 19.41 13.06
CA PRO A 94 -18.10 20.77 12.58
C PRO A 94 -16.99 20.84 11.51
N LEU A 95 -16.31 19.73 11.23
CA LEU A 95 -15.16 19.67 10.30
C LEU A 95 -15.60 19.29 8.90
N MET A 96 -14.83 19.73 7.92
CA MET A 96 -14.97 19.31 6.52
C MET A 96 -13.70 18.62 6.06
N ASN A 97 -13.84 17.37 5.63
CA ASN A 97 -12.77 16.60 5.03
C ASN A 97 -13.00 16.42 3.53
N PHE A 98 -11.94 16.05 2.82
CA PHE A 98 -11.97 15.69 1.41
C PHE A 98 -11.32 14.33 1.23
N GLY A 99 -12.00 13.45 0.50
CA GLY A 99 -11.54 12.08 0.32
C GLY A 99 -12.49 11.21 -0.47
N TYR A 100 -12.52 9.93 -0.15
CA TYR A 100 -13.18 8.92 -0.97
C TYR A 100 -13.92 7.90 -0.11
N HIS A 101 -15.06 7.44 -0.62
CA HIS A 101 -15.81 6.30 -0.09
C HIS A 101 -15.78 5.13 -1.09
N ASP A 102 -16.16 3.96 -0.62
CA ASP A 102 -16.33 2.73 -1.41
C ASP A 102 -15.04 2.23 -2.05
N GLN A 103 -14.62 2.82 -3.16
CA GLN A 103 -13.41 2.47 -3.87
C GLN A 103 -12.78 3.70 -4.49
N VAL A 104 -11.47 3.75 -4.46
CA VAL A 104 -10.70 4.72 -5.22
C VAL A 104 -9.49 4.06 -5.89
N LEU A 105 -9.16 4.52 -7.08
CA LEU A 105 -7.97 4.15 -7.83
C LEU A 105 -7.06 5.36 -7.91
N LEU A 106 -5.84 5.23 -7.39
CA LEU A 106 -4.81 6.27 -7.42
C LEU A 106 -3.72 5.86 -8.41
N PRO A 107 -3.72 6.38 -9.64
CA PRO A 107 -2.68 6.09 -10.62
C PRO A 107 -1.36 6.73 -10.24
N PHE A 108 -0.26 6.05 -10.53
CA PHE A 108 1.08 6.61 -10.47
C PHE A 108 1.97 5.99 -11.54
N GLU A 109 2.99 6.70 -11.98
CA GLU A 109 3.94 6.21 -12.97
C GLU A 109 5.11 5.50 -12.28
N VAL A 110 5.52 4.39 -12.87
CA VAL A 110 6.76 3.69 -12.54
C VAL A 110 7.69 3.80 -13.74
N ALA A 111 8.91 4.29 -13.51
CA ALA A 111 9.94 4.38 -14.53
C ALA A 111 11.09 3.44 -14.22
N VAL A 112 11.49 2.66 -15.20
CA VAL A 112 12.60 1.71 -15.12
C VAL A 112 13.77 2.26 -15.92
N GLY A 113 14.92 2.40 -15.29
CA GLY A 113 16.12 2.92 -15.94
C GLY A 113 16.66 1.96 -17.02
N ASP A 114 17.43 2.52 -17.96
CA ASP A 114 18.02 1.76 -19.07
C ASP A 114 19.00 0.67 -18.62
N GLY A 115 19.56 0.79 -17.42
CA GLY A 115 20.51 -0.17 -16.85
C GLY A 115 19.89 -1.27 -16.00
N PHE A 116 18.56 -1.35 -15.92
CA PHE A 116 17.87 -2.38 -15.14
C PHE A 116 18.08 -3.75 -15.76
N GLN A 117 18.59 -4.72 -15.00
CA GLN A 117 19.02 -6.04 -15.50
C GLN A 117 18.37 -7.21 -14.75
N GLU A 118 17.41 -6.98 -13.87
CA GLU A 118 16.74 -8.04 -13.15
C GLU A 118 15.63 -8.65 -14.01
N ASP A 119 15.38 -9.95 -13.84
CA ASP A 119 14.33 -10.67 -14.55
C ASP A 119 12.92 -10.39 -14.01
N MET A 120 12.83 -9.80 -12.85
CA MET A 120 11.57 -9.49 -12.16
C MET A 120 11.65 -8.14 -11.45
N LEU A 121 10.65 -7.33 -11.64
CA LEU A 121 10.44 -6.11 -10.87
C LEU A 121 9.41 -6.37 -9.76
N VAL A 122 9.82 -6.16 -8.52
CA VAL A 122 8.96 -6.24 -7.35
C VAL A 122 8.83 -4.85 -6.71
N LEU A 123 7.60 -4.39 -6.55
CA LEU A 123 7.26 -3.15 -5.85
C LEU A 123 6.71 -3.51 -4.47
N ASN A 124 7.39 -3.07 -3.43
CA ASN A 124 6.90 -3.18 -2.07
C ASN A 124 6.67 -1.79 -1.49
N GLY A 125 5.57 -1.64 -0.77
CA GLY A 125 5.23 -0.42 -0.07
C GLY A 125 4.58 -0.70 1.28
N SER A 126 4.78 0.18 2.25
CA SER A 126 4.17 0.10 3.58
C SER A 126 3.63 1.43 4.07
#